data_c8bcb15c8df522b5d0b56a0e69d9f9b8
#
_entry.id   c8bcb15c8df522b5d0b56a0e69d9f9b8
#
_cell.length_a   1.000
_cell.length_b   1.000
_cell.length_c   1.000
_cell.angle_alpha   90.00
_cell.angle_beta   90.00
_cell.angle_gamma   90.00
#
_symmetry.space_group_name_H-M   'P 1'
#
loop_
_entity.id
_entity.type
_entity.pdbx_description
1 polymer ?
#
loop_
_entity_poly.entity_id
_entity_poly.type
_entity_poly.pdbx_seq_one_letter_code
_entity_poly.pdbx_strand_id
1 'polypeptide(L)'
;FPLSAGSIRSARRMKIAQPVMQKRQAEIKSKFSSDPKKQQEELGKLMNEFGSPLAGCLPLIVQMPVLFALFATLRGSPFADVPYNINLKVLPQDQIAAIDPKPYKSPRHSIFVTEKSHFPVIATLPNGTKLGSEESVKINLQTTNGNNYSEVLSKYDNGSRFLPTWTVSKGSENIKVSQDGLVTAIKPGDATIEAKIPGLAAKSGFLFIKALGQVGFYVDGSINWDIATLVGAFGLTLLLSQVLSSQGMPSNAQQSTANKITPVMITGMFLFFPLPAGVLLYMVVANIFQAFQTFLLNKEALPANLQKILDDQLTGKNKVIPSTANISDKRLPFEPNNKK
;
A
#
# COMPACT_ATOMS: atom_id res chain seq x y z
N PHE A 1 -0.69 -1.50 21.26
CA PHE A 1 -1.03 -0.32 22.08
C PHE A 1 0.21 0.45 22.59
N PRO A 2 1.24 -0.13 23.23
CA PRO A 2 2.36 0.63 23.79
C PRO A 2 3.19 1.39 22.75
N LEU A 3 3.47 0.79 21.58
CA LEU A 3 4.23 1.43 20.50
C LEU A 3 3.49 2.63 19.89
N SER A 4 2.20 2.48 19.61
CA SER A 4 1.37 3.56 19.05
C SER A 4 1.12 4.68 20.06
N ALA A 5 0.94 4.36 21.35
CA ALA A 5 0.75 5.35 22.41
C ALA A 5 1.96 6.29 22.54
N GLY A 6 3.18 5.75 22.51
CA GLY A 6 4.41 6.54 22.52
C GLY A 6 4.49 7.51 21.35
N SER A 7 4.16 7.03 20.15
CA SER A 7 4.16 7.84 18.92
C SER A 7 3.08 8.94 18.97
N ILE A 8 1.86 8.63 19.40
CA ILE A 8 0.76 9.62 19.53
C ILE A 8 1.11 10.70 20.55
N ARG A 9 1.67 10.33 21.71
CA ARG A 9 2.13 11.30 22.72
C ARG A 9 3.25 12.19 22.18
N SER A 10 4.22 11.62 21.47
CA SER A 10 5.28 12.38 20.82
C SER A 10 4.76 13.33 19.75
N ALA A 11 3.83 12.88 18.90
CA ALA A 11 3.18 13.72 17.90
C ALA A 11 2.39 14.88 18.53
N ARG A 12 1.66 14.63 19.64
CA ARG A 12 0.95 15.66 20.40
C ARG A 12 1.91 16.71 20.97
N ARG A 13 3.01 16.28 21.58
CA ARG A 13 4.06 17.19 22.10
C ARG A 13 4.65 18.05 21.00
N MET A 14 5.02 17.44 19.87
CA MET A 14 5.59 18.14 18.72
C MET A 14 4.62 19.19 18.14
N LYS A 15 3.32 18.86 18.03
CA LYS A 15 2.32 19.81 17.56
C LYS A 15 2.21 21.04 18.46
N ILE A 16 2.21 20.86 19.80
CA ILE A 16 2.15 21.96 20.76
C ILE A 16 3.43 22.81 20.69
N ALA A 17 4.60 22.20 20.54
CA ALA A 17 5.88 22.89 20.43
C ALA A 17 6.12 23.53 19.05
N GLN A 18 5.33 23.18 18.03
CA GLN A 18 5.55 23.58 16.63
C GLN A 18 5.69 25.10 16.41
N PRO A 19 4.87 25.99 16.99
CA PRO A 19 5.03 27.44 16.80
C PRO A 19 6.37 27.96 17.34
N VAL A 20 6.81 27.43 18.50
CA VAL A 20 8.13 27.77 19.09
C VAL A 20 9.26 27.29 18.19
N MET A 21 9.12 26.06 17.68
CA MET A 21 10.09 25.46 16.77
C MET A 21 10.19 26.24 15.44
N GLN A 22 9.06 26.64 14.84
CA GLN A 22 9.05 27.44 13.61
C GLN A 22 9.72 28.79 13.80
N LYS A 23 9.49 29.45 14.93
CA LYS A 23 10.14 30.73 15.25
C LYS A 23 11.65 30.57 15.36
N ARG A 24 12.12 29.59 16.12
CA ARG A 24 13.57 29.29 16.21
C ARG A 24 14.19 28.86 14.89
N GLN A 25 13.47 28.11 14.05
CA GLN A 25 13.92 27.81 12.68
C GLN A 25 14.12 29.07 11.84
N ALA A 26 13.19 30.01 11.92
CA ALA A 26 13.30 31.29 11.20
C ALA A 26 14.48 32.11 11.70
N GLU A 27 14.71 32.17 13.02
CA GLU A 27 15.86 32.83 13.65
C GLU A 27 17.20 32.19 13.22
N ILE A 28 17.29 30.85 13.21
CA ILE A 28 18.49 30.14 12.74
C ILE A 28 18.76 30.44 11.27
N LYS A 29 17.72 30.37 10.43
CA LYS A 29 17.84 30.68 8.99
C LYS A 29 18.30 32.11 8.73
N SER A 30 17.81 33.07 9.48
CA SER A 30 18.22 34.47 9.34
C SER A 30 19.65 34.71 9.87
N LYS A 31 19.98 34.14 11.01
CA LYS A 31 21.29 34.31 11.68
C LYS A 31 22.46 33.65 10.92
N PHE A 32 22.21 32.51 10.29
CA PHE A 32 23.21 31.74 9.57
C PHE A 32 22.95 31.69 8.05
N SER A 33 22.39 32.73 7.50
CA SER A 33 22.07 32.82 6.06
C SER A 33 23.28 32.68 5.14
N SER A 34 24.47 33.10 5.63
CA SER A 34 25.74 33.02 4.91
C SER A 34 26.59 31.77 5.21
N ASP A 35 26.17 30.92 6.16
CA ASP A 35 26.90 29.69 6.53
C ASP A 35 25.98 28.47 6.56
N PRO A 36 25.81 27.78 5.40
CA PRO A 36 24.88 26.65 5.28
C PRO A 36 25.23 25.47 6.22
N LYS A 37 26.50 25.27 6.55
CA LYS A 37 26.94 24.17 7.43
C LYS A 37 26.48 24.41 8.86
N LYS A 38 26.73 25.62 9.40
CA LYS A 38 26.25 26.00 10.74
C LYS A 38 24.74 26.03 10.83
N GLN A 39 24.06 26.49 9.76
CA GLN A 39 22.60 26.47 9.69
C GLN A 39 22.06 25.04 9.83
N GLN A 40 22.65 24.07 9.12
CA GLN A 40 22.24 22.68 9.17
C GLN A 40 22.53 22.04 10.54
N GLU A 41 23.67 22.37 11.15
CA GLU A 41 24.05 21.89 12.48
C GLU A 41 23.08 22.40 13.56
N GLU A 42 22.77 23.71 13.56
CA GLU A 42 21.84 24.30 14.54
C GLU A 42 20.39 23.84 14.31
N LEU A 43 19.96 23.63 13.06
CA LEU A 43 18.68 23.00 12.76
C LEU A 43 18.64 21.54 13.25
N GLY A 44 19.73 20.81 13.12
CA GLY A 44 19.87 19.44 13.66
C GLY A 44 19.76 19.41 15.20
N LYS A 45 20.42 20.35 15.90
CA LYS A 45 20.29 20.49 17.36
C LYS A 45 18.86 20.82 17.78
N LEU A 46 18.21 21.73 17.06
CA LEU A 46 16.80 22.10 17.29
C LEU A 46 15.86 20.88 17.12
N MET A 47 16.09 20.07 16.08
CA MET A 47 15.29 18.86 15.84
C MET A 47 15.51 17.81 16.94
N ASN A 48 16.74 17.68 17.46
CA ASN A 48 17.01 16.77 18.58
C ASN A 48 16.38 17.25 19.89
N GLU A 49 16.29 18.57 20.10
CA GLU A 49 15.68 19.19 21.29
C GLU A 49 14.15 18.94 21.35
N PHE A 50 13.44 19.10 20.23
CA PHE A 50 11.96 18.98 20.17
C PHE A 50 11.47 17.60 19.77
N GLY A 51 12.35 16.68 19.47
CA GLY A 51 12.05 15.34 18.96
C GLY A 51 12.14 15.25 17.44
N SER A 52 12.56 14.10 16.96
CA SER A 52 12.67 13.84 15.52
C SER A 52 11.28 13.81 14.86
N PRO A 53 11.07 14.50 13.73
CA PRO A 53 9.83 14.36 12.94
C PRO A 53 9.60 12.92 12.47
N LEU A 54 10.65 12.10 12.44
CA LEU A 54 10.59 10.68 12.12
C LEU A 54 9.86 9.86 13.20
N ALA A 55 9.77 10.34 14.44
CA ALA A 55 9.00 9.67 15.49
C ALA A 55 7.49 9.58 15.15
N GLY A 56 6.98 10.54 14.36
CA GLY A 56 5.60 10.53 13.88
C GLY A 56 5.32 9.51 12.77
N CYS A 57 6.33 9.09 12.01
CA CYS A 57 6.17 8.08 10.95
C CYS A 57 6.52 6.64 11.38
N LEU A 58 6.97 6.44 12.63
CA LEU A 58 7.27 5.11 13.17
C LEU A 58 6.10 4.12 13.01
N PRO A 59 4.83 4.49 13.29
CA PRO A 59 3.70 3.60 13.04
C PRO A 59 3.60 3.17 11.58
N LEU A 60 3.88 4.05 10.63
CA LEU A 60 3.86 3.75 9.21
C LEU A 60 4.91 2.71 8.84
N ILE A 61 6.14 2.83 9.37
CA ILE A 61 7.23 1.87 9.12
C ILE A 61 6.86 0.47 9.63
N VAL A 62 6.27 0.38 10.82
CA VAL A 62 5.80 -0.90 11.39
C VAL A 62 4.61 -1.45 10.60
N GLN A 63 3.76 -0.57 10.07
CA GLN A 63 2.57 -0.91 9.31
C GLN A 63 2.89 -1.48 7.92
N MET A 64 3.97 -1.00 7.26
CA MET A 64 4.30 -1.38 5.89
C MET A 64 4.48 -2.89 5.67
N PRO A 65 5.23 -3.64 6.51
CA PRO A 65 5.32 -5.09 6.36
C PRO A 65 3.97 -5.80 6.43
N VAL A 66 3.09 -5.36 7.34
CA VAL A 66 1.74 -5.93 7.49
C VAL A 66 0.90 -5.66 6.23
N LEU A 67 0.96 -4.41 5.73
CA LEU A 67 0.24 -4.01 4.52
C LEU A 67 0.71 -4.81 3.29
N PHE A 68 2.02 -4.98 3.12
CA PHE A 68 2.58 -5.78 2.02
C PHE A 68 2.20 -7.25 2.12
N ALA A 69 2.23 -7.83 3.32
CA ALA A 69 1.81 -9.21 3.55
C ALA A 69 0.34 -9.41 3.19
N LEU A 70 -0.56 -8.53 3.66
CA LEU A 70 -1.98 -8.55 3.30
C LEU A 70 -2.20 -8.37 1.80
N PHE A 71 -1.51 -7.41 1.19
CA PHE A 71 -1.60 -7.16 -0.25
C PHE A 71 -1.17 -8.38 -1.06
N ALA A 72 -0.04 -8.99 -0.72
CA ALA A 72 0.46 -10.19 -1.38
C ALA A 72 -0.50 -11.37 -1.22
N THR A 73 -1.08 -11.55 -0.03
CA THR A 73 -2.03 -12.62 0.26
C THR A 73 -3.34 -12.45 -0.48
N LEU A 74 -3.89 -11.22 -0.50
CA LEU A 74 -5.21 -10.95 -1.07
C LEU A 74 -5.20 -10.82 -2.59
N ARG A 75 -4.06 -10.55 -3.22
CA ARG A 75 -3.90 -10.51 -4.68
C ARG A 75 -3.58 -11.86 -5.33
N GLY A 76 -3.35 -12.88 -4.54
CA GLY A 76 -3.04 -14.22 -5.01
C GLY A 76 -4.08 -15.25 -4.57
N SER A 77 -3.90 -16.49 -5.00
CA SER A 77 -4.65 -17.61 -4.44
C SER A 77 -4.33 -17.75 -2.94
N PRO A 78 -5.32 -17.96 -2.06
CA PRO A 78 -6.70 -18.36 -2.40
C PRO A 78 -7.70 -17.23 -2.66
N PHE A 79 -7.39 -15.95 -2.38
CA PHE A 79 -8.37 -14.85 -2.33
C PHE A 79 -8.63 -14.16 -3.66
N ALA A 80 -7.77 -14.36 -4.65
CA ALA A 80 -7.95 -13.82 -6.00
C ALA A 80 -7.70 -14.90 -7.04
N ASP A 81 -8.24 -14.68 -8.24
CA ASP A 81 -7.92 -15.47 -9.41
C ASP A 81 -6.44 -15.27 -9.77
N VAL A 82 -5.80 -16.29 -10.27
CA VAL A 82 -4.38 -16.26 -10.66
C VAL A 82 -4.26 -16.22 -12.17
N PRO A 83 -3.83 -15.08 -12.75
CA PRO A 83 -3.61 -14.95 -14.17
C PRO A 83 -2.20 -15.41 -14.55
N TYR A 84 -2.09 -16.17 -15.63
CA TYR A 84 -0.86 -16.47 -16.36
C TYR A 84 -0.90 -15.72 -17.70
N ASN A 85 -0.17 -14.61 -17.79
CA ASN A 85 -0.05 -13.84 -19.02
C ASN A 85 1.12 -14.36 -19.85
N ILE A 86 0.82 -14.88 -21.04
CA ILE A 86 1.78 -15.47 -21.95
C ILE A 86 1.82 -14.65 -23.22
N ASN A 87 2.93 -13.95 -23.42
CA ASN A 87 3.16 -13.15 -24.62
C ASN A 87 3.70 -14.06 -25.73
N LEU A 88 3.01 -14.07 -26.86
CA LEU A 88 3.35 -14.84 -28.04
C LEU A 88 3.67 -13.90 -29.19
N LYS A 89 4.54 -14.33 -30.07
CA LYS A 89 4.86 -13.65 -31.33
C LYS A 89 4.67 -14.60 -32.47
N VAL A 90 3.71 -14.32 -33.34
CA VAL A 90 3.51 -15.06 -34.58
C VAL A 90 4.39 -14.44 -35.66
N LEU A 91 5.19 -15.25 -36.32
CA LEU A 91 6.11 -14.87 -37.36
C LEU A 91 5.69 -15.50 -38.71
N PRO A 92 6.07 -14.88 -39.83
CA PRO A 92 5.99 -15.55 -41.14
C PRO A 92 6.78 -16.85 -41.15
N GLN A 93 6.34 -17.83 -41.94
CA GLN A 93 6.91 -19.18 -41.95
C GLN A 93 8.41 -19.21 -42.35
N ASP A 94 8.84 -18.31 -43.21
CA ASP A 94 10.23 -18.14 -43.63
C ASP A 94 11.15 -17.67 -42.49
N GLN A 95 10.61 -16.89 -41.55
CA GLN A 95 11.38 -16.37 -40.41
C GLN A 95 11.47 -17.35 -39.25
N ILE A 96 10.45 -18.19 -39.04
CA ILE A 96 10.44 -19.13 -37.94
C ILE A 96 11.46 -20.26 -38.14
N ALA A 97 11.71 -20.69 -39.38
CA ALA A 97 12.66 -21.74 -39.70
C ALA A 97 14.11 -21.44 -39.27
N ALA A 98 14.46 -20.17 -39.12
CA ALA A 98 15.78 -19.72 -38.70
C ALA A 98 15.92 -19.53 -37.17
N ILE A 99 14.89 -19.86 -36.39
CA ILE A 99 14.87 -19.59 -34.95
C ILE A 99 14.92 -20.89 -34.18
N ASP A 100 15.94 -21.03 -33.32
CA ASP A 100 15.99 -22.13 -32.36
C ASP A 100 14.88 -21.96 -31.30
N PRO A 101 14.03 -22.97 -31.10
CA PRO A 101 12.98 -22.92 -30.11
C PRO A 101 13.58 -22.93 -28.69
N LYS A 102 13.27 -21.88 -27.91
CA LYS A 102 13.67 -21.79 -26.49
C LYS A 102 12.47 -22.07 -25.62
N PRO A 103 12.47 -23.15 -24.82
CA PRO A 103 11.36 -23.46 -23.90
C PRO A 103 11.02 -22.28 -22.99
N TYR A 104 9.74 -21.99 -22.86
CA TYR A 104 9.25 -20.95 -21.98
C TYR A 104 8.68 -21.55 -20.72
N LYS A 105 8.94 -20.90 -19.59
CA LYS A 105 8.33 -21.19 -18.27
C LYS A 105 7.89 -19.87 -17.65
N SER A 106 6.64 -19.82 -17.22
CA SER A 106 6.13 -18.68 -16.48
C SER A 106 6.69 -18.62 -15.04
N PRO A 107 6.55 -17.48 -14.34
CA PRO A 107 6.66 -17.46 -12.89
C PRO A 107 5.73 -18.50 -12.25
N ARG A 108 6.16 -19.06 -11.11
CA ARG A 108 5.34 -20.00 -10.34
C ARG A 108 4.32 -19.25 -9.50
N HIS A 109 3.09 -19.76 -9.48
CA HIS A 109 2.05 -19.30 -8.57
C HIS A 109 1.57 -20.48 -7.72
N SER A 110 1.34 -20.24 -6.43
CA SER A 110 0.78 -21.25 -5.54
C SER A 110 -0.74 -21.25 -5.68
N ILE A 111 -1.33 -22.34 -6.13
CA ILE A 111 -2.77 -22.50 -6.32
C ILE A 111 -3.34 -23.35 -5.20
N PHE A 112 -4.24 -22.78 -4.41
CA PHE A 112 -4.96 -23.47 -3.36
C PHE A 112 -6.19 -24.17 -3.94
N VAL A 113 -6.24 -25.50 -3.76
CA VAL A 113 -7.38 -26.33 -4.17
C VAL A 113 -8.27 -26.66 -2.97
N THR A 114 -7.67 -26.73 -1.77
CA THR A 114 -8.37 -26.81 -0.49
C THR A 114 -7.67 -25.90 0.52
N GLU A 115 -8.24 -25.75 1.73
CA GLU A 115 -7.60 -24.97 2.81
C GLU A 115 -6.21 -25.52 3.20
N LYS A 116 -5.99 -26.82 3.00
CA LYS A 116 -4.76 -27.52 3.41
C LYS A 116 -3.87 -27.91 2.24
N SER A 117 -4.39 -27.87 1.00
CA SER A 117 -3.68 -28.37 -0.17
C SER A 117 -3.48 -27.27 -1.19
N HIS A 118 -2.23 -27.00 -1.52
CA HIS A 118 -1.85 -26.05 -2.57
C HIS A 118 -0.68 -26.61 -3.39
N PHE A 119 -0.60 -26.19 -4.64
CA PHE A 119 0.42 -26.62 -5.57
C PHE A 119 1.09 -25.43 -6.25
N PRO A 120 2.41 -25.40 -6.34
CA PRO A 120 3.12 -24.44 -7.17
C PRO A 120 2.94 -24.85 -8.65
N VAL A 121 2.23 -24.04 -9.40
CA VAL A 121 1.89 -24.27 -10.82
C VAL A 121 2.65 -23.29 -11.70
N ILE A 122 3.10 -23.75 -12.85
CA ILE A 122 3.76 -22.97 -13.92
C ILE A 122 3.09 -23.27 -15.24
N ALA A 123 3.06 -22.28 -16.13
CA ALA A 123 2.72 -22.47 -17.51
C ALA A 123 4.00 -22.72 -18.32
N THR A 124 3.97 -23.71 -19.21
CA THR A 124 5.12 -24.08 -20.03
C THR A 124 4.74 -24.21 -21.50
N LEU A 125 5.65 -23.77 -22.37
CA LEU A 125 5.60 -24.01 -23.82
C LEU A 125 6.94 -24.62 -24.22
N PRO A 126 6.97 -25.88 -24.65
CA PRO A 126 8.20 -26.56 -25.06
C PRO A 126 8.91 -25.87 -26.22
N ASN A 127 8.15 -25.42 -27.19
CA ASN A 127 8.67 -24.76 -28.41
C ASN A 127 8.87 -23.24 -28.23
N GLY A 128 8.64 -22.72 -27.01
CA GLY A 128 8.79 -21.30 -26.73
C GLY A 128 7.59 -20.45 -27.13
N THR A 129 7.80 -19.14 -27.19
CA THR A 129 6.73 -18.14 -27.38
C THR A 129 6.68 -17.57 -28.80
N LYS A 130 7.52 -18.07 -29.72
CA LYS A 130 7.50 -17.71 -31.13
C LYS A 130 6.87 -18.83 -31.93
N LEU A 131 5.86 -18.51 -32.72
CA LEU A 131 5.07 -19.47 -33.51
C LEU A 131 5.10 -19.07 -34.98
N GLY A 132 5.14 -20.06 -35.85
CA GLY A 132 4.90 -19.84 -37.29
C GLY A 132 3.42 -19.63 -37.59
N SER A 133 3.10 -18.95 -38.69
CA SER A 133 1.71 -18.86 -39.15
C SER A 133 1.15 -20.27 -39.40
N GLU A 134 -0.11 -20.51 -38.97
CA GLU A 134 -0.82 -21.79 -39.03
C GLU A 134 -0.30 -22.87 -38.06
N GLU A 135 0.73 -22.57 -37.28
CA GLU A 135 1.23 -23.47 -36.22
C GLU A 135 0.27 -23.52 -35.04
N SER A 136 0.16 -24.72 -34.46
CA SER A 136 -0.60 -24.91 -33.19
C SER A 136 0.32 -25.42 -32.11
N VAL A 137 0.20 -24.80 -30.90
CA VAL A 137 0.98 -25.18 -29.73
C VAL A 137 0.07 -25.28 -28.51
N LYS A 138 0.30 -26.28 -27.68
CA LYS A 138 -0.44 -26.42 -26.43
C LYS A 138 0.33 -25.78 -25.29
N ILE A 139 -0.34 -24.88 -24.58
CA ILE A 139 0.17 -24.35 -23.32
C ILE A 139 -0.13 -25.38 -22.22
N ASN A 140 0.93 -25.90 -21.60
CA ASN A 140 0.79 -26.87 -20.54
C ASN A 140 0.90 -26.18 -19.18
N LEU A 141 -0.12 -26.34 -18.34
CA LEU A 141 -0.03 -26.03 -16.91
C LEU A 141 0.45 -27.27 -16.16
N GLN A 142 1.52 -27.12 -15.41
CA GLN A 142 2.11 -28.22 -14.65
C GLN A 142 2.60 -27.75 -13.28
N THR A 143 2.63 -28.67 -12.34
CA THR A 143 3.30 -28.43 -11.07
C THR A 143 4.80 -28.36 -11.25
N THR A 144 5.52 -27.77 -10.30
CA THR A 144 6.99 -27.73 -10.34
C THR A 144 7.65 -29.11 -10.36
N ASN A 145 6.90 -30.16 -9.96
CA ASN A 145 7.34 -31.56 -10.01
C ASN A 145 7.08 -32.23 -11.36
N GLY A 146 6.59 -31.47 -12.36
CA GLY A 146 6.35 -31.96 -13.72
C GLY A 146 4.99 -32.65 -13.93
N ASN A 147 4.16 -32.80 -12.90
CA ASN A 147 2.82 -33.40 -13.03
C ASN A 147 1.88 -32.43 -13.75
N ASN A 148 1.07 -32.95 -14.66
CA ASN A 148 0.04 -32.16 -15.33
C ASN A 148 -0.97 -31.64 -14.31
N TYR A 149 -1.28 -30.33 -14.40
CA TYR A 149 -2.17 -29.68 -13.44
C TYR A 149 -3.58 -30.25 -13.46
N SER A 150 -4.15 -30.58 -14.62
CA SER A 150 -5.47 -31.21 -14.72
C SER A 150 -5.53 -32.60 -14.09
N GLU A 151 -4.45 -33.38 -14.17
CA GLU A 151 -4.34 -34.69 -13.51
C GLU A 151 -4.26 -34.57 -12.00
N VAL A 152 -3.58 -33.52 -11.51
CA VAL A 152 -3.55 -33.23 -10.08
C VAL A 152 -4.95 -32.86 -9.59
N LEU A 153 -5.67 -32.03 -10.35
CA LEU A 153 -7.02 -31.61 -10.00
C LEU A 153 -8.03 -32.78 -9.97
N SER A 154 -7.89 -33.76 -10.86
CA SER A 154 -8.82 -34.92 -10.91
C SER A 154 -8.82 -35.77 -9.63
N LYS A 155 -7.84 -35.59 -8.74
CA LYS A 155 -7.76 -36.24 -7.43
C LYS A 155 -8.62 -35.57 -6.35
N TYR A 156 -9.25 -34.42 -6.67
CA TYR A 156 -10.07 -33.65 -5.75
C TYR A 156 -11.49 -33.56 -6.25
N ASP A 157 -12.49 -33.78 -5.39
CA ASP A 157 -13.92 -33.81 -5.75
C ASP A 157 -14.38 -32.51 -6.46
N ASN A 158 -13.84 -31.36 -6.04
CA ASN A 158 -14.15 -30.05 -6.63
C ASN A 158 -13.04 -29.54 -7.56
N GLY A 159 -12.15 -30.41 -8.05
CA GLY A 159 -10.99 -30.01 -8.84
C GLY A 159 -11.35 -29.30 -10.14
N SER A 160 -12.46 -29.67 -10.78
CA SER A 160 -12.95 -29.05 -12.01
C SER A 160 -13.19 -27.54 -11.89
N ARG A 161 -13.49 -27.04 -10.69
CA ARG A 161 -13.66 -25.62 -10.40
C ARG A 161 -12.38 -24.80 -10.63
N PHE A 162 -11.22 -25.43 -10.52
CA PHE A 162 -9.91 -24.78 -10.63
C PHE A 162 -9.27 -24.94 -12.01
N LEU A 163 -10.02 -25.45 -12.99
CA LEU A 163 -9.54 -25.48 -14.38
C LEU A 163 -9.37 -24.04 -14.89
N PRO A 164 -8.34 -23.79 -15.71
CA PRO A 164 -8.08 -22.47 -16.23
C PRO A 164 -9.14 -22.04 -17.23
N THR A 165 -9.50 -20.78 -17.23
CA THR A 165 -10.23 -20.13 -18.32
C THR A 165 -9.23 -19.44 -19.22
N TRP A 166 -9.29 -19.73 -20.52
CA TRP A 166 -8.36 -19.21 -21.51
C TRP A 166 -9.01 -18.08 -22.31
N THR A 167 -8.32 -16.96 -22.39
CA THR A 167 -8.75 -15.80 -23.17
C THR A 167 -7.59 -15.17 -23.91
N VAL A 168 -7.84 -14.55 -25.06
CA VAL A 168 -6.86 -13.73 -25.77
C VAL A 168 -7.06 -12.30 -25.32
N SER A 169 -6.12 -11.76 -24.54
CA SER A 169 -6.20 -10.40 -24.00
C SER A 169 -5.67 -9.35 -25.00
N LYS A 170 -4.82 -9.75 -25.96
CA LYS A 170 -4.29 -8.88 -27.02
C LYS A 170 -4.02 -9.69 -28.29
N GLY A 171 -4.28 -9.12 -29.46
CA GLY A 171 -3.99 -9.74 -30.75
C GLY A 171 -4.92 -10.92 -31.07
N SER A 172 -6.21 -10.79 -30.81
CA SER A 172 -7.22 -11.80 -31.12
C SER A 172 -7.39 -12.07 -32.62
N GLU A 173 -6.93 -11.18 -33.47
CA GLU A 173 -6.83 -11.35 -34.92
C GLU A 173 -5.65 -12.25 -35.35
N ASN A 174 -4.64 -12.39 -34.49
CA ASN A 174 -3.40 -13.11 -34.79
C ASN A 174 -3.43 -14.57 -34.31
N ILE A 175 -4.21 -14.86 -33.25
CA ILE A 175 -4.30 -16.18 -32.64
C ILE A 175 -5.70 -16.53 -32.19
N LYS A 176 -5.96 -17.84 -32.07
CA LYS A 176 -7.12 -18.39 -31.35
C LYS A 176 -6.63 -19.30 -30.22
N VAL A 177 -7.38 -19.34 -29.12
CA VAL A 177 -7.13 -20.28 -28.01
C VAL A 177 -8.41 -21.10 -27.73
N SER A 178 -8.23 -22.40 -27.56
CA SER A 178 -9.30 -23.31 -27.18
C SER A 178 -9.40 -23.46 -25.64
N GLN A 179 -10.46 -24.07 -25.14
CA GLN A 179 -10.68 -24.26 -23.72
C GLN A 179 -9.68 -25.20 -23.04
N ASP A 180 -8.97 -26.02 -23.81
CA ASP A 180 -7.92 -26.92 -23.33
C ASP A 180 -6.51 -26.33 -23.42
N GLY A 181 -6.39 -25.04 -23.81
CA GLY A 181 -5.11 -24.31 -23.90
C GLY A 181 -4.34 -24.56 -25.21
N LEU A 182 -5.01 -25.12 -26.25
CA LEU A 182 -4.41 -25.21 -27.59
C LEU A 182 -4.52 -23.84 -28.25
N VAL A 183 -3.38 -23.30 -28.65
CA VAL A 183 -3.23 -22.02 -29.35
C VAL A 183 -2.97 -22.30 -30.81
N THR A 184 -3.72 -21.66 -31.68
CA THR A 184 -3.52 -21.72 -33.14
C THR A 184 -3.17 -20.32 -33.64
N ALA A 185 -2.01 -20.20 -34.27
CA ALA A 185 -1.57 -18.99 -34.92
C ALA A 185 -2.29 -18.79 -36.24
N ILE A 186 -2.75 -17.56 -36.52
CA ILE A 186 -3.54 -17.22 -37.73
C ILE A 186 -2.75 -16.28 -38.63
N LYS A 187 -2.27 -15.15 -38.06
CA LYS A 187 -1.58 -14.10 -38.79
C LYS A 187 -0.34 -13.65 -38.02
N PRO A 188 0.72 -13.21 -38.72
CA PRO A 188 1.88 -12.62 -38.07
C PRO A 188 1.51 -11.42 -37.21
N GLY A 189 2.08 -11.32 -36.00
CA GLY A 189 1.86 -10.24 -35.09
C GLY A 189 2.08 -10.65 -33.61
N ASP A 190 2.01 -9.70 -32.72
CA ASP A 190 2.11 -9.94 -31.29
C ASP A 190 0.72 -10.30 -30.72
N ALA A 191 0.71 -11.25 -29.79
CA ALA A 191 -0.51 -11.67 -29.12
C ALA A 191 -0.21 -11.98 -27.64
N THR A 192 -1.23 -11.86 -26.79
CA THR A 192 -1.14 -12.22 -25.36
C THR A 192 -2.32 -13.10 -24.99
N ILE A 193 -2.03 -14.25 -24.42
CA ILE A 193 -3.02 -15.17 -23.85
C ILE A 193 -2.99 -15.02 -22.34
N GLU A 194 -4.17 -14.96 -21.75
CA GLU A 194 -4.38 -15.04 -20.33
C GLU A 194 -5.04 -16.38 -19.98
N ALA A 195 -4.35 -17.19 -19.15
CA ALA A 195 -4.94 -18.34 -18.50
C ALA A 195 -5.25 -17.95 -17.06
N LYS A 196 -6.54 -17.86 -16.73
CA LYS A 196 -7.00 -17.46 -15.40
C LYS A 196 -7.47 -18.68 -14.62
N ILE A 197 -6.79 -18.99 -13.50
CA ILE A 197 -7.19 -20.06 -12.57
C ILE A 197 -7.98 -19.41 -11.43
N PRO A 198 -9.24 -19.85 -11.18
CA PRO A 198 -10.02 -19.32 -10.08
C PRO A 198 -9.39 -19.54 -8.72
N GLY A 199 -9.44 -18.54 -7.85
CA GLY A 199 -9.01 -18.67 -6.46
C GLY A 199 -10.05 -19.41 -5.61
N LEU A 200 -9.59 -20.20 -4.63
CA LEU A 200 -10.44 -20.97 -3.71
C LEU A 200 -11.47 -20.08 -3.01
N ALA A 201 -11.06 -18.92 -2.54
CA ALA A 201 -11.85 -17.93 -1.81
C ALA A 201 -12.00 -16.61 -2.59
N ALA A 202 -11.86 -16.63 -3.93
CA ALA A 202 -11.94 -15.42 -4.76
C ALA A 202 -13.31 -14.70 -4.66
N LYS A 203 -14.39 -15.44 -4.31
CA LYS A 203 -15.72 -14.90 -4.06
C LYS A 203 -16.08 -14.85 -2.57
N SER A 204 -15.11 -15.04 -1.68
CA SER A 204 -15.34 -14.97 -0.23
C SER A 204 -15.32 -13.52 0.21
N GLY A 205 -16.43 -13.06 0.72
CA GLY A 205 -16.63 -11.71 1.22
C GLY A 205 -16.65 -11.61 2.73
N PHE A 206 -16.84 -10.40 3.22
CA PHE A 206 -17.04 -10.10 4.63
C PHE A 206 -17.96 -8.90 4.79
N LEU A 207 -19.02 -9.03 5.60
CA LEU A 207 -20.08 -8.03 5.75
C LEU A 207 -20.72 -7.69 4.38
N PHE A 208 -20.63 -6.43 3.95
CA PHE A 208 -21.16 -5.94 2.68
C PHE A 208 -20.19 -6.14 1.50
N ILE A 209 -18.94 -6.55 1.77
CA ILE A 209 -17.91 -6.76 0.75
C ILE A 209 -18.13 -8.14 0.12
N LYS A 210 -18.32 -8.20 -1.18
CA LYS A 210 -18.58 -9.46 -1.92
C LYS A 210 -17.35 -10.34 -2.05
N ALA A 211 -16.15 -9.72 -2.19
CA ALA A 211 -14.91 -10.45 -2.33
C ALA A 211 -13.73 -9.62 -1.75
N LEU A 212 -13.01 -10.20 -0.80
CA LEU A 212 -11.88 -9.51 -0.13
C LEU A 212 -10.70 -9.25 -1.06
N GLY A 213 -10.49 -10.11 -2.05
CA GLY A 213 -9.44 -9.98 -3.06
C GLY A 213 -9.80 -9.06 -4.23
N GLN A 214 -11.06 -8.57 -4.31
CA GLN A 214 -11.51 -7.71 -5.40
C GLN A 214 -10.77 -6.38 -5.39
N VAL A 215 -10.31 -5.94 -6.57
CA VAL A 215 -9.54 -4.70 -6.77
C VAL A 215 -10.22 -3.79 -7.78
N GLY A 216 -9.97 -2.48 -7.63
CA GLY A 216 -10.41 -1.48 -8.60
C GLY A 216 -11.76 -0.85 -8.27
N PHE A 217 -11.78 0.47 -8.35
CA PHE A 217 -13.00 1.29 -8.17
C PHE A 217 -13.98 1.12 -9.35
N TYR A 218 -13.43 0.91 -10.54
CA TYR A 218 -14.19 0.73 -11.78
C TYR A 218 -13.82 -0.60 -12.42
N VAL A 219 -14.79 -1.49 -12.58
CA VAL A 219 -14.60 -2.86 -13.09
C VAL A 219 -15.72 -3.17 -14.07
N ASP A 220 -15.39 -3.72 -15.22
CA ASP A 220 -16.32 -4.17 -16.27
C ASP A 220 -17.39 -3.12 -16.64
N GLY A 221 -16.99 -1.86 -16.77
CA GLY A 221 -17.89 -0.78 -17.15
C GLY A 221 -18.79 -0.24 -16.03
N SER A 222 -18.62 -0.71 -14.78
CA SER A 222 -19.46 -0.31 -13.65
C SER A 222 -18.63 0.08 -12.42
N ILE A 223 -19.23 0.90 -11.54
CA ILE A 223 -18.64 1.26 -10.26
C ILE A 223 -18.75 0.07 -9.30
N ASN A 224 -17.60 -0.28 -8.71
CA ASN A 224 -17.55 -1.24 -7.62
C ASN A 224 -17.92 -0.55 -6.30
N TRP A 225 -19.17 -0.64 -5.91
CA TRP A 225 -19.72 -0.01 -4.72
C TRP A 225 -19.06 -0.46 -3.41
N ASP A 226 -18.55 -1.70 -3.36
CA ASP A 226 -17.84 -2.22 -2.19
C ASP A 226 -16.56 -1.42 -1.97
N ILE A 227 -15.76 -1.22 -3.04
CA ILE A 227 -14.54 -0.39 -3.02
C ILE A 227 -14.88 1.08 -2.77
N ALA A 228 -15.92 1.60 -3.45
CA ALA A 228 -16.37 2.99 -3.27
C ALA A 228 -16.69 3.30 -1.80
N THR A 229 -17.46 2.42 -1.15
CA THR A 229 -17.83 2.54 0.26
C THR A 229 -16.62 2.47 1.17
N LEU A 230 -15.70 1.54 0.92
CA LEU A 230 -14.46 1.41 1.71
C LEU A 230 -13.55 2.62 1.58
N VAL A 231 -13.36 3.15 0.37
CA VAL A 231 -12.57 4.37 0.14
C VAL A 231 -13.23 5.58 0.81
N GLY A 232 -14.56 5.71 0.71
CA GLY A 232 -15.32 6.75 1.42
C GLY A 232 -15.18 6.64 2.94
N ALA A 233 -15.33 5.44 3.51
CA ALA A 233 -15.15 5.19 4.93
C ALA A 233 -13.70 5.47 5.39
N PHE A 234 -12.71 5.10 4.58
CA PHE A 234 -11.32 5.42 4.83
C PHE A 234 -11.07 6.94 4.89
N GLY A 235 -11.59 7.68 3.90
CA GLY A 235 -11.48 9.15 3.88
C GLY A 235 -12.15 9.80 5.08
N LEU A 236 -13.34 9.34 5.46
CA LEU A 236 -14.06 9.82 6.64
C LEU A 236 -13.27 9.56 7.93
N THR A 237 -12.71 8.36 8.09
CA THR A 237 -11.90 8.02 9.27
C THR A 237 -10.59 8.81 9.33
N LEU A 238 -9.96 9.13 8.18
CA LEU A 238 -8.81 10.03 8.12
C LEU A 238 -9.19 11.45 8.56
N LEU A 239 -10.29 11.99 8.06
CA LEU A 239 -10.77 13.31 8.47
C LEU A 239 -11.07 13.36 9.96
N LEU A 240 -11.73 12.33 10.49
CA LEU A 240 -12.01 12.22 11.94
C LEU A 240 -10.71 12.18 12.75
N SER A 241 -9.75 11.36 12.36
CA SER A 241 -8.44 11.30 13.02
C SER A 241 -7.72 12.65 12.98
N GLN A 242 -7.82 13.37 11.87
CA GLN A 242 -7.22 14.69 11.71
C GLN A 242 -7.87 15.73 12.64
N VAL A 243 -9.20 15.74 12.71
CA VAL A 243 -9.97 16.62 13.62
C VAL A 243 -9.61 16.33 15.07
N LEU A 244 -9.63 15.06 15.48
CA LEU A 244 -9.26 14.66 16.84
C LEU A 244 -7.81 15.04 17.20
N SER A 245 -6.90 14.90 16.25
CA SER A 245 -5.48 15.26 16.44
C SER A 245 -5.23 16.76 16.49
N SER A 246 -6.13 17.59 15.98
CA SER A 246 -6.00 19.06 15.94
C SER A 246 -6.82 19.77 17.04
N GLN A 247 -7.66 19.06 17.77
CA GLN A 247 -8.47 19.66 18.82
C GLN A 247 -7.62 20.34 19.91
N GLY A 248 -7.97 21.58 20.22
CA GLY A 248 -7.31 22.37 21.28
C GLY A 248 -5.88 22.83 20.93
N MET A 249 -5.47 22.77 19.67
CA MET A 249 -4.13 23.20 19.24
C MET A 249 -4.21 24.41 18.31
N PRO A 250 -3.40 25.43 18.52
CA PRO A 250 -3.28 26.55 17.60
C PRO A 250 -2.66 26.07 16.28
N SER A 251 -3.27 26.45 15.17
CA SER A 251 -2.77 26.13 13.83
C SER A 251 -2.54 27.40 13.01
N ASN A 252 -1.44 27.46 12.29
CA ASN A 252 -1.20 28.50 11.30
C ASN A 252 -2.10 28.28 10.07
N ALA A 253 -2.44 29.33 9.33
CA ALA A 253 -3.31 29.24 8.15
C ALA A 253 -2.82 28.19 7.14
N GLN A 254 -1.52 28.13 6.89
CA GLN A 254 -0.90 27.16 5.98
C GLN A 254 -1.07 25.71 6.46
N GLN A 255 -0.93 25.47 7.77
CA GLN A 255 -1.10 24.16 8.37
C GLN A 255 -2.57 23.73 8.40
N SER A 256 -3.50 24.65 8.65
CA SER A 256 -4.93 24.37 8.62
C SER A 256 -5.40 23.96 7.24
N THR A 257 -4.85 24.57 6.20
CA THR A 257 -5.12 24.21 4.79
C THR A 257 -4.55 22.83 4.44
N ALA A 258 -3.29 22.58 4.79
CA ALA A 258 -2.66 21.26 4.58
C ALA A 258 -3.43 20.13 5.29
N ASN A 259 -3.87 20.39 6.53
CA ASN A 259 -4.64 19.42 7.32
C ASN A 259 -5.99 19.06 6.68
N LYS A 260 -6.61 19.98 5.94
CA LYS A 260 -7.88 19.72 5.24
C LYS A 260 -7.67 19.04 3.89
N ILE A 261 -6.64 19.44 3.15
CA ILE A 261 -6.39 18.95 1.78
C ILE A 261 -5.78 17.54 1.80
N THR A 262 -4.86 17.26 2.72
CA THR A 262 -4.15 15.97 2.76
C THR A 262 -5.06 14.74 2.82
N PRO A 263 -6.08 14.66 3.71
CA PRO A 263 -6.99 13.52 3.73
C PRO A 263 -7.77 13.34 2.43
N VAL A 264 -8.21 14.44 1.82
CA VAL A 264 -8.95 14.40 0.55
C VAL A 264 -8.04 13.91 -0.59
N MET A 265 -6.81 14.39 -0.65
CA MET A 265 -5.84 13.99 -1.66
C MET A 265 -5.45 12.50 -1.53
N ILE A 266 -5.21 12.02 -0.30
CA ILE A 266 -4.91 10.61 -0.05
C ILE A 266 -6.09 9.72 -0.40
N THR A 267 -7.32 10.12 -0.01
CA THR A 267 -8.54 9.37 -0.35
C THR A 267 -8.75 9.32 -1.85
N GLY A 268 -8.57 10.45 -2.56
CA GLY A 268 -8.66 10.52 -4.02
C GLY A 268 -7.65 9.61 -4.72
N MET A 269 -6.43 9.51 -4.19
CA MET A 269 -5.41 8.61 -4.72
C MET A 269 -5.86 7.14 -4.70
N PHE A 270 -6.58 6.70 -3.66
CA PHE A 270 -7.05 5.32 -3.57
C PHE A 270 -8.17 4.95 -4.54
N LEU A 271 -8.83 5.91 -5.17
CA LEU A 271 -9.74 5.62 -6.27
C LEU A 271 -9.01 5.11 -7.52
N PHE A 272 -7.76 5.54 -7.71
CA PHE A 272 -6.94 5.16 -8.87
C PHE A 272 -5.97 4.03 -8.56
N PHE A 273 -5.62 3.82 -7.29
CA PHE A 273 -4.68 2.79 -6.90
C PHE A 273 -5.41 1.46 -6.65
N PRO A 274 -5.08 0.39 -7.38
CA PRO A 274 -5.83 -0.87 -7.34
C PRO A 274 -5.51 -1.69 -6.07
N LEU A 275 -6.07 -1.28 -4.93
CA LEU A 275 -5.97 -2.02 -3.67
C LEU A 275 -7.07 -3.07 -3.56
N PRO A 276 -6.78 -4.26 -3.01
CA PRO A 276 -7.81 -5.23 -2.64
C PRO A 276 -8.75 -4.70 -1.56
N ALA A 277 -10.04 -5.06 -1.64
CA ALA A 277 -11.05 -4.65 -0.68
C ALA A 277 -10.68 -4.99 0.77
N GLY A 278 -10.08 -6.16 1.01
CA GLY A 278 -9.62 -6.55 2.34
C GLY A 278 -8.49 -5.67 2.90
N VAL A 279 -7.62 -5.12 2.04
CA VAL A 279 -6.60 -4.15 2.46
C VAL A 279 -7.26 -2.84 2.87
N LEU A 280 -8.22 -2.35 2.08
CA LEU A 280 -8.98 -1.13 2.40
C LEU A 280 -9.76 -1.30 3.71
N LEU A 281 -10.43 -2.45 3.89
CA LEU A 281 -11.11 -2.77 5.14
C LEU A 281 -10.16 -2.72 6.35
N TYR A 282 -9.00 -3.38 6.22
CA TYR A 282 -7.98 -3.33 7.26
C TYR A 282 -7.55 -1.89 7.59
N MET A 283 -7.34 -1.05 6.57
CA MET A 283 -6.96 0.35 6.76
C MET A 283 -8.05 1.16 7.47
N VAL A 284 -9.33 0.93 7.13
CA VAL A 284 -10.48 1.57 7.82
C VAL A 284 -10.50 1.19 9.29
N VAL A 285 -10.41 -0.11 9.59
CA VAL A 285 -10.41 -0.62 10.98
C VAL A 285 -9.21 -0.07 11.76
N ALA A 286 -8.02 -0.08 11.16
CA ALA A 286 -6.80 0.47 11.78
C ALA A 286 -6.95 1.97 12.08
N ASN A 287 -7.53 2.76 11.16
CA ASN A 287 -7.77 4.18 11.38
C ASN A 287 -8.79 4.44 12.48
N ILE A 288 -9.88 3.66 12.54
CA ILE A 288 -10.86 3.77 13.65
C ILE A 288 -10.18 3.50 14.99
N PHE A 289 -9.36 2.45 15.05
CA PHE A 289 -8.63 2.12 16.26
C PHE A 289 -7.62 3.22 16.65
N GLN A 290 -6.91 3.79 15.68
CA GLN A 290 -5.98 4.90 15.89
C GLN A 290 -6.71 6.17 16.34
N ALA A 291 -7.87 6.49 15.77
CA ALA A 291 -8.70 7.62 16.17
C ALA A 291 -9.17 7.47 17.64
N PHE A 292 -9.60 6.26 18.00
CA PHE A 292 -9.98 5.95 19.38
C PHE A 292 -8.81 6.08 20.36
N GLN A 293 -7.63 5.58 20.01
CA GLN A 293 -6.42 5.77 20.81
C GLN A 293 -6.06 7.25 20.97
N THR A 294 -6.12 8.01 19.89
CA THR A 294 -5.84 9.45 19.90
C THR A 294 -6.83 10.18 20.81
N PHE A 295 -8.12 9.83 20.75
CA PHE A 295 -9.13 10.40 21.62
C PHE A 295 -8.84 10.12 23.10
N LEU A 296 -8.48 8.90 23.46
CA LEU A 296 -8.12 8.55 24.83
C LEU A 296 -6.87 9.30 25.32
N LEU A 297 -5.82 9.31 24.51
CA LEU A 297 -4.53 9.93 24.86
C LEU A 297 -4.60 11.46 24.87
N ASN A 298 -5.52 12.07 24.13
CA ASN A 298 -5.76 13.51 24.20
C ASN A 298 -6.35 13.97 25.54
N LYS A 299 -6.99 13.07 26.30
CA LYS A 299 -7.50 13.34 27.66
C LYS A 299 -6.41 13.29 28.74
N GLU A 300 -5.22 12.74 28.43
CA GLU A 300 -4.11 12.73 29.38
C GLU A 300 -3.63 14.15 29.66
N ALA A 301 -3.33 14.43 30.94
CA ALA A 301 -2.76 15.70 31.36
C ALA A 301 -1.40 15.95 30.66
N LEU A 302 -1.19 17.19 30.19
CA LEU A 302 0.07 17.61 29.63
C LEU A 302 1.09 17.87 30.75
N PRO A 303 2.39 17.63 30.51
CA PRO A 303 3.45 18.14 31.39
C PRO A 303 3.34 19.66 31.56
N ALA A 304 3.62 20.18 32.78
CA ALA A 304 3.40 21.57 33.13
C ALA A 304 4.03 22.60 32.19
N ASN A 305 5.20 22.27 31.63
CA ASN A 305 5.90 23.09 30.65
C ASN A 305 5.19 23.18 29.28
N LEU A 306 4.57 22.10 28.84
CA LEU A 306 3.77 22.09 27.58
C LEU A 306 2.41 22.76 27.79
N GLN A 307 1.83 22.59 28.96
CA GLN A 307 0.62 23.29 29.37
C GLN A 307 0.83 24.80 29.28
N LYS A 308 1.93 25.30 29.86
CA LYS A 308 2.28 26.73 29.81
C LYS A 308 2.44 27.25 28.37
N ILE A 309 3.10 26.47 27.48
CA ILE A 309 3.25 26.85 26.06
C ILE A 309 1.85 26.93 25.41
N LEU A 310 0.97 25.98 25.68
CA LEU A 310 -0.37 25.94 25.13
C LEU A 310 -1.22 27.12 25.63
N ASP A 311 -1.17 27.43 26.92
CA ASP A 311 -1.89 28.52 27.55
C ASP A 311 -1.42 29.89 27.04
N ASP A 312 -0.12 30.08 26.85
CA ASP A 312 0.49 31.29 26.25
C ASP A 312 0.05 31.48 24.78
N GLN A 313 -0.15 30.38 24.07
CA GLN A 313 -0.63 30.42 22.67
C GLN A 313 -2.13 30.73 22.58
N LEU A 314 -2.95 30.15 23.46
CA LEU A 314 -4.39 30.33 23.50
C LEU A 314 -4.79 31.73 24.00
N THR A 315 -4.04 32.29 24.95
CA THR A 315 -4.32 33.63 25.51
C THR A 315 -3.80 34.77 24.66
N GLY A 316 -3.19 34.49 23.51
CA GLY A 316 -2.63 35.53 22.62
C GLY A 316 -1.49 36.32 23.25
N LYS A 317 -0.99 35.93 24.41
CA LYS A 317 0.15 36.55 25.10
C LYS A 317 1.49 36.21 24.46
N ASN A 318 1.53 36.15 23.13
CA ASN A 318 2.78 36.07 22.36
C ASN A 318 3.52 37.42 22.37
N LYS A 319 3.76 37.98 23.55
CA LYS A 319 4.79 38.99 23.73
C LYS A 319 6.12 38.26 23.95
N VAL A 320 6.92 38.30 22.85
CA VAL A 320 8.39 38.25 22.86
C VAL A 320 8.99 37.59 24.11
N ILE A 321 9.34 36.32 24.02
CA ILE A 321 10.36 35.77 24.93
C ILE A 321 11.64 36.56 24.61
N PRO A 322 12.25 37.30 25.56
CA PRO A 322 13.42 38.09 25.27
C PRO A 322 14.56 37.19 24.76
N SER A 323 15.17 37.61 23.68
CA SER A 323 16.29 36.95 22.98
C SER A 323 17.58 36.85 23.81
N THR A 324 17.57 37.23 25.09
CA THR A 324 18.73 37.26 25.97
C THR A 324 18.44 36.65 27.35
N ALA A 325 17.97 35.44 27.40
CA ALA A 325 18.11 34.63 28.61
C ALA A 325 19.36 33.74 28.42
N ASN A 326 20.38 33.97 29.19
CA ASN A 326 21.56 33.11 29.32
C ASN A 326 21.11 31.64 29.47
N ILE A 327 21.39 30.84 28.45
CA ILE A 327 20.98 29.43 28.30
C ILE A 327 21.98 28.52 29.07
N SER A 328 22.65 29.04 30.10
CA SER A 328 23.62 28.20 30.83
C SER A 328 23.07 27.36 31.96
N ASP A 329 21.78 27.52 32.38
CA ASP A 329 21.36 26.84 33.63
C ASP A 329 19.91 26.39 33.71
N LYS A 330 19.14 26.33 32.60
CA LYS A 330 17.79 25.72 32.62
C LYS A 330 17.68 24.63 31.57
N ARG A 331 17.78 23.38 32.06
CA ARG A 331 17.40 22.18 31.26
C ARG A 331 16.06 22.40 30.57
N LEU A 332 16.04 22.16 29.30
CA LEU A 332 14.83 22.22 28.49
C LEU A 332 13.91 21.04 28.83
N PRO A 333 12.60 21.19 28.66
CA PRO A 333 11.59 20.22 29.08
C PRO A 333 11.69 18.84 28.43
N PHE A 334 12.60 18.62 27.50
CA PHE A 334 12.73 17.41 26.71
C PHE A 334 14.04 16.64 26.89
N GLU A 335 14.96 17.11 27.72
CA GLU A 335 16.18 16.37 28.00
C GLU A 335 15.90 15.07 28.76
N PRO A 336 16.35 13.91 28.27
CA PRO A 336 16.24 12.66 29.02
C PRO A 336 17.05 12.79 30.33
N ASN A 337 16.45 12.33 31.42
CA ASN A 337 17.04 12.37 32.74
C ASN A 337 18.18 11.32 32.83
N ASN A 338 19.35 11.64 32.30
CA ASN A 338 20.56 10.84 32.50
C ASN A 338 21.08 11.09 33.91
N LYS A 339 20.44 10.49 34.91
CA LYS A 339 21.11 10.18 36.17
C LYS A 339 21.80 8.83 35.98
N LYS A 340 23.14 8.88 36.03
CA LYS A 340 23.96 7.71 36.32
C LYS A 340 23.54 7.10 37.64
#